data_f6afa1c4eb1774b5f33ac8c8e956b144
#
_entry.id   f6afa1c4eb1774b5f33ac8c8e956b144
#
_cell.length_a   1.000
_cell.length_b   1.000
_cell.length_c   1.000
_cell.angle_alpha   90.00
_cell.angle_beta   90.00
_cell.angle_gamma   90.00
#
_symmetry.space_group_name_H-M   'P 1'
#
loop_
_entity.id
_entity.type
_entity.pdbx_description
1 polymer ?
#
loop_
_entity_poly.entity_id
_entity_poly.type
_entity_poly.pdbx_seq_one_letter_code
_entity_poly.pdbx_strand_id
1 'polypeptide(L)'
;MFTEIGCALCHTPALTTGRSSSAALSQKAVNLFSDVLLHRMGPGLADNIVQGAAEGDEFRTAPLWGLGQRIFLLHDGRTTDLVEAIEAHASRRDGRLRPSEANAVIARFRALGSAQKQDLLNFLRSL
;
A
#
# COMPACT_ATOMS: atom_id res chain seq x y z
N MET A 1 4.86 4.52 -14.45
CA MET A 1 5.65 3.60 -13.58
C MET A 1 4.84 3.07 -12.40
N PHE A 2 4.37 3.88 -11.46
CA PHE A 2 3.57 3.43 -10.31
C PHE A 2 2.41 2.49 -10.69
N THR A 3 1.65 2.85 -11.71
CA THR A 3 0.55 2.04 -12.26
C THR A 3 1.07 0.82 -13.04
N GLU A 4 2.12 0.99 -13.82
CA GLU A 4 2.67 -0.05 -14.72
C GLU A 4 3.22 -1.25 -13.96
N ILE A 5 3.92 -1.01 -12.86
CA ILE A 5 4.44 -2.11 -12.02
C ILE A 5 3.37 -2.73 -11.12
N GLY A 6 2.19 -2.08 -10.99
CA GLY A 6 1.02 -2.62 -10.32
C GLY A 6 0.76 -2.10 -8.89
N CYS A 7 1.46 -1.07 -8.40
CA CYS A 7 1.16 -0.46 -7.10
C CYS A 7 -0.28 0.05 -7.02
N ALA A 8 -0.79 0.58 -8.15
CA ALA A 8 -2.16 1.10 -8.25
C ALA A 8 -3.26 0.03 -8.18
N LEU A 9 -2.92 -1.27 -8.15
CA LEU A 9 -3.91 -2.35 -7.96
C LEU A 9 -4.56 -2.29 -6.56
N CYS A 10 -3.77 -1.91 -5.56
CA CYS A 10 -4.23 -1.67 -4.19
C CYS A 10 -4.22 -0.17 -3.89
N HIS A 11 -3.16 0.53 -4.22
CA HIS A 11 -3.06 1.98 -4.05
C HIS A 11 -3.72 2.74 -5.22
N THR A 12 -5.03 2.52 -5.40
CA THR A 12 -5.86 3.19 -6.41
C THR A 12 -5.73 4.70 -6.27
N PRO A 13 -5.34 5.44 -7.32
CA PRO A 13 -5.01 6.87 -7.20
C PRO A 13 -6.15 7.74 -6.65
N ALA A 14 -7.37 7.50 -7.12
CA ALA A 14 -8.52 8.30 -6.69
C ALA A 14 -9.77 7.44 -6.55
N LEU A 15 -10.58 7.75 -5.56
CA LEU A 15 -11.94 7.26 -5.40
C LEU A 15 -12.91 8.44 -5.49
N THR A 16 -14.18 8.16 -5.78
CA THR A 16 -15.24 9.18 -5.77
C THR A 16 -16.15 8.93 -4.58
N THR A 17 -16.41 9.96 -3.79
CA THR A 17 -17.36 9.88 -2.67
C THR A 17 -18.77 9.60 -3.17
N GLY A 18 -19.56 8.93 -2.36
CA GLY A 18 -20.98 8.69 -2.63
C GLY A 18 -21.81 9.98 -2.67
N ARG A 19 -23.10 9.82 -2.95
CA ARG A 19 -24.06 10.93 -2.85
C ARG A 19 -24.23 11.33 -1.37
N SER A 20 -24.23 12.62 -1.09
CA SER A 20 -24.42 13.21 0.23
C SER A 20 -25.35 14.43 0.15
N SER A 21 -26.05 14.71 1.22
CA SER A 21 -26.82 15.95 1.39
C SER A 21 -25.91 17.19 1.46
N SER A 22 -24.65 17.03 1.88
CA SER A 22 -23.64 18.07 1.82
C SER A 22 -22.99 18.11 0.43
N ALA A 23 -23.16 19.20 -0.29
CA ALA A 23 -22.55 19.41 -1.61
C ALA A 23 -21.01 19.33 -1.57
N ALA A 24 -20.39 19.68 -0.45
CA ALA A 24 -18.94 19.59 -0.25
C ALA A 24 -18.42 18.15 -0.22
N LEU A 25 -19.27 17.19 0.15
CA LEU A 25 -18.91 15.77 0.30
C LEU A 25 -19.51 14.88 -0.79
N SER A 26 -20.45 15.41 -1.61
CA SER A 26 -21.18 14.62 -2.60
C SER A 26 -20.40 14.49 -3.90
N GLN A 27 -20.16 13.27 -4.34
CA GLN A 27 -19.54 12.93 -5.63
C GLN A 27 -18.21 13.69 -5.88
N LYS A 28 -17.36 13.75 -4.87
CA LYS A 28 -16.04 14.39 -4.95
C LYS A 28 -14.96 13.36 -5.23
N ALA A 29 -14.03 13.69 -6.13
CA ALA A 29 -12.81 12.92 -6.30
C ALA A 29 -11.92 13.12 -5.06
N VAL A 30 -11.37 12.00 -4.57
CA VAL A 30 -10.47 11.98 -3.41
C VAL A 30 -9.23 11.18 -3.80
N ASN A 31 -8.09 11.86 -3.88
CA ASN A 31 -6.81 11.26 -4.28
C ASN A 31 -6.17 10.52 -3.10
N LEU A 32 -6.79 9.41 -2.70
CA LEU A 32 -6.36 8.60 -1.56
C LEU A 32 -5.07 7.83 -1.82
N PHE A 33 -4.86 7.39 -3.05
CA PHE A 33 -3.89 6.33 -3.36
C PHE A 33 -4.13 5.08 -2.47
N SER A 34 -5.38 4.63 -2.43
CA SER A 34 -5.86 3.47 -1.69
C SER A 34 -7.20 3.02 -2.24
N ASP A 35 -7.44 1.73 -2.28
CA ASP A 35 -8.76 1.12 -2.54
C ASP A 35 -9.58 0.92 -1.26
N VAL A 36 -8.96 1.17 -0.09
CA VAL A 36 -9.47 0.96 1.27
C VAL A 36 -9.91 -0.49 1.57
N LEU A 37 -9.49 -1.45 0.75
CA LEU A 37 -9.77 -2.87 0.93
C LEU A 37 -8.72 -3.56 1.81
N LEU A 38 -9.08 -4.76 2.30
CA LEU A 38 -8.15 -5.65 3.00
C LEU A 38 -7.36 -6.47 1.98
N HIS A 39 -6.05 -6.53 2.18
CA HIS A 39 -5.14 -7.36 1.41
C HIS A 39 -4.29 -8.23 2.32
N ARG A 40 -4.09 -9.45 1.90
CA ARG A 40 -3.23 -10.39 2.61
C ARG A 40 -1.77 -10.08 2.31
N MET A 41 -1.04 -9.71 3.36
CA MET A 41 0.38 -9.34 3.25
C MET A 41 1.33 -10.47 3.67
N GLY A 42 0.75 -11.58 4.14
CA GLY A 42 1.50 -12.77 4.53
C GLY A 42 2.36 -12.60 5.79
N PRO A 43 3.19 -13.61 6.11
CA PRO A 43 3.89 -13.68 7.41
C PRO A 43 4.88 -12.54 7.65
N GLY A 44 5.40 -11.88 6.61
CA GLY A 44 6.38 -10.79 6.76
C GLY A 44 5.83 -9.56 7.48
N LEU A 45 4.54 -9.28 7.33
CA LEU A 45 3.84 -8.16 7.98
C LEU A 45 2.84 -8.61 9.04
N ALA A 46 2.56 -9.90 9.19
CA ALA A 46 1.60 -10.40 10.15
C ALA A 46 1.93 -9.95 11.58
N ASP A 47 0.92 -9.41 12.27
CA ASP A 47 0.97 -9.05 13.69
C ASP A 47 0.19 -10.03 14.58
N ASN A 48 -0.50 -10.99 13.95
CA ASN A 48 -1.36 -11.99 14.59
C ASN A 48 -2.53 -11.39 15.38
N ILE A 49 -2.92 -10.15 15.09
CA ILE A 49 -4.07 -9.48 15.70
C ILE A 49 -5.27 -9.63 14.78
N VAL A 50 -6.29 -10.35 15.22
CA VAL A 50 -7.55 -10.50 14.50
C VAL A 50 -8.47 -9.31 14.83
N GLN A 51 -8.99 -8.63 13.80
CA GLN A 51 -9.89 -7.49 13.96
C GLN A 51 -11.18 -7.71 13.16
N GLY A 52 -12.23 -8.12 13.83
CA GLY A 52 -13.51 -8.45 13.19
C GLY A 52 -13.35 -9.62 12.23
N ALA A 53 -13.50 -9.38 10.94
CA ALA A 53 -13.33 -10.39 9.88
C ALA A 53 -11.91 -10.41 9.27
N ALA A 54 -11.03 -9.48 9.67
CA ALA A 54 -9.66 -9.43 9.17
C ALA A 54 -8.76 -10.36 9.99
N GLU A 55 -8.02 -11.23 9.29
CA GLU A 55 -7.01 -12.09 9.87
C GLU A 55 -5.74 -11.28 10.22
N GLY A 56 -4.86 -11.86 11.05
CA GLY A 56 -3.65 -11.19 11.54
C GLY A 56 -2.55 -10.93 10.48
N ASP A 57 -2.76 -11.31 9.23
CA ASP A 57 -1.93 -11.01 8.08
C ASP A 57 -2.66 -10.20 7.00
N GLU A 58 -3.88 -9.71 7.31
CA GLU A 58 -4.71 -8.91 6.42
C GLU A 58 -4.75 -7.45 6.88
N PHE A 59 -4.31 -6.55 6.00
CA PHE A 59 -4.22 -5.12 6.28
C PHE A 59 -4.99 -4.32 5.25
N ARG A 60 -5.70 -3.30 5.73
CA ARG A 60 -6.33 -2.33 4.84
C ARG A 60 -5.27 -1.50 4.16
N THR A 61 -5.38 -1.34 2.83
CA THR A 61 -4.48 -0.45 2.09
C THR A 61 -4.45 0.93 2.71
N ALA A 62 -3.28 1.32 3.21
CA ALA A 62 -3.09 2.65 3.79
C ALA A 62 -3.13 3.70 2.67
N PRO A 63 -3.89 4.82 2.83
CA PRO A 63 -3.80 5.95 1.93
C PRO A 63 -2.38 6.50 1.86
N LEU A 64 -1.88 6.80 0.65
CA LEU A 64 -0.53 7.35 0.48
C LEU A 64 -0.50 8.88 0.48
N TRP A 65 -1.65 9.55 0.52
CA TRP A 65 -1.67 11.01 0.66
C TRP A 65 -0.89 11.43 1.91
N GLY A 66 -0.07 12.46 1.79
CA GLY A 66 0.81 12.92 2.86
C GLY A 66 1.97 11.97 3.19
N LEU A 67 2.26 10.99 2.31
CA LEU A 67 3.37 10.05 2.52
C LEU A 67 4.72 10.77 2.66
N GLY A 68 4.92 11.86 1.89
CA GLY A 68 6.15 12.65 1.97
C GLY A 68 6.42 13.29 3.33
N GLN A 69 5.41 13.38 4.19
CA GLN A 69 5.51 13.93 5.55
C GLN A 69 5.60 12.84 6.64
N ARG A 70 5.47 11.56 6.27
CA ARG A 70 5.51 10.46 7.23
C ARG A 70 6.95 10.06 7.53
N ILE A 71 7.25 9.95 8.81
CA ILE A 71 8.55 9.49 9.30
C ILE A 71 8.55 7.96 9.40
N PHE A 72 7.53 7.39 10.05
CA PHE A 72 7.42 5.95 10.26
C PHE A 72 6.47 5.33 9.24
N LEU A 73 6.86 4.22 8.66
CA LEU A 73 6.16 3.51 7.60
C LEU A 73 5.73 2.12 8.06
N LEU A 74 4.72 1.56 7.36
CA LEU A 74 4.02 0.33 7.69
C LEU A 74 3.12 0.50 8.94
N HIS A 75 2.28 -0.53 9.23
CA HIS A 75 1.29 -0.48 10.30
C HIS A 75 1.91 -0.39 11.71
N ASP A 76 3.12 -0.91 11.86
CA ASP A 76 3.87 -0.97 13.12
C ASP A 76 5.04 0.03 13.21
N GLY A 77 5.24 0.84 12.17
CA GLY A 77 6.28 1.87 12.16
C GLY A 77 7.71 1.34 12.13
N ARG A 78 7.92 0.09 11.68
CA ARG A 78 9.21 -0.61 11.76
C ARG A 78 10.34 -0.01 10.92
N THR A 79 10.04 0.86 9.99
CA THR A 79 11.05 1.49 9.14
C THR A 79 10.72 2.94 8.82
N THR A 80 11.76 3.71 8.53
CA THR A 80 11.69 5.07 8.00
C THR A 80 12.14 5.13 6.53
N ASP A 81 12.58 4.00 5.97
CA ASP A 81 13.06 3.89 4.61
C ASP A 81 11.95 3.41 3.67
N LEU A 82 11.69 4.18 2.60
CA LEU A 82 10.66 3.86 1.60
C LEU A 82 10.98 2.57 0.83
N VAL A 83 12.26 2.29 0.57
CA VAL A 83 12.62 1.07 -0.16
C VAL A 83 12.37 -0.13 0.73
N GLU A 84 12.76 -0.08 1.99
CA GLU A 84 12.46 -1.13 2.97
C GLU A 84 10.95 -1.33 3.13
N ALA A 85 10.17 -0.25 3.19
CA ALA A 85 8.72 -0.34 3.28
C ALA A 85 8.11 -1.01 2.04
N ILE A 86 8.59 -0.68 0.83
CA ILE A 86 8.16 -1.33 -0.41
C ILE A 86 8.54 -2.81 -0.39
N GLU A 87 9.79 -3.13 -0.07
CA GLU A 87 10.28 -4.52 -0.03
C GLU A 87 9.53 -5.38 1.00
N ALA A 88 9.12 -4.81 2.13
CA ALA A 88 8.36 -5.50 3.17
C ALA A 88 6.97 -5.98 2.70
N HIS A 89 6.46 -5.47 1.59
CA HIS A 89 5.23 -5.96 0.99
C HIS A 89 5.37 -7.38 0.40
N ALA A 90 6.61 -7.85 0.17
CA ALA A 90 6.83 -9.21 -0.31
C ALA A 90 7.01 -10.19 0.83
N SER A 91 6.28 -11.29 0.80
CA SER A 91 6.37 -12.34 1.80
C SER A 91 6.07 -13.70 1.20
N ARG A 92 6.89 -14.70 1.50
CA ARG A 92 6.66 -16.09 1.12
C ARG A 92 5.72 -16.75 2.13
N ARG A 93 5.14 -17.88 1.72
CA ARG A 93 4.35 -18.71 2.63
C ARG A 93 5.20 -19.15 3.84
N ASP A 94 4.59 -19.11 5.03
CA ASP A 94 5.15 -19.71 6.22
C ASP A 94 4.03 -20.39 7.02
N GLY A 95 4.19 -21.68 7.23
CA GLY A 95 3.19 -22.51 7.91
C GLY A 95 1.79 -22.38 7.28
N ARG A 96 0.84 -21.85 8.05
CA ARG A 96 -0.56 -21.64 7.65
C ARG A 96 -0.78 -20.33 6.88
N LEU A 97 0.11 -19.35 7.06
CA LEU A 97 -0.02 -18.05 6.42
C LEU A 97 0.33 -18.16 4.93
N ARG A 98 -0.52 -17.56 4.11
CA ARG A 98 -0.35 -17.53 2.65
C ARG A 98 0.73 -16.50 2.27
N PRO A 99 1.30 -16.60 1.06
CA PRO A 99 2.20 -15.57 0.59
C PRO A 99 1.46 -14.25 0.37
N SER A 100 2.20 -13.13 0.40
CA SER A 100 1.66 -11.82 0.13
C SER A 100 1.06 -11.71 -1.28
N GLU A 101 -0.08 -11.03 -1.40
CA GLU A 101 -0.71 -10.66 -2.67
C GLU A 101 0.16 -9.70 -3.49
N ALA A 102 1.02 -8.91 -2.84
CA ALA A 102 1.90 -7.95 -3.50
C ALA A 102 3.16 -8.56 -4.13
N ASN A 103 3.43 -9.87 -3.96
CA ASN A 103 4.68 -10.48 -4.42
C ASN A 103 5.02 -10.22 -5.89
N ALA A 104 4.02 -10.28 -6.78
CA ALA A 104 4.24 -10.04 -8.21
C ALA A 104 4.61 -8.56 -8.49
N VAL A 105 4.03 -7.63 -7.73
CA VAL A 105 4.32 -6.18 -7.84
C VAL A 105 5.74 -5.90 -7.36
N ILE A 106 6.13 -6.48 -6.22
CA ILE A 106 7.48 -6.30 -5.67
C ILE A 106 8.55 -6.93 -6.58
N ALA A 107 8.25 -8.06 -7.22
CA ALA A 107 9.17 -8.63 -8.23
C ALA A 107 9.41 -7.65 -9.39
N ARG A 108 8.36 -6.94 -9.87
CA ARG A 108 8.51 -5.90 -10.90
C ARG A 108 9.28 -4.68 -10.39
N PHE A 109 9.04 -4.25 -9.14
CA PHE A 109 9.81 -3.18 -8.51
C PHE A 109 11.32 -3.52 -8.46
N ARG A 110 11.66 -4.74 -8.06
CA ARG A 110 13.04 -5.22 -8.01
C ARG A 110 13.73 -5.19 -9.36
N ALA A 111 12.99 -5.46 -10.44
CA ALA A 111 13.49 -5.45 -11.82
C ALA A 111 13.71 -4.04 -12.39
N LEU A 112 13.24 -2.98 -11.72
CA LEU A 112 13.46 -1.60 -12.16
C LEU A 112 14.95 -1.23 -12.07
N GLY A 113 15.43 -0.46 -13.06
CA GLY A 113 16.72 0.20 -13.00
C GLY A 113 16.79 1.28 -11.90
N SER A 114 18.01 1.69 -11.52
CA SER A 114 18.21 2.67 -10.43
C SER A 114 17.49 4.00 -10.67
N ALA A 115 17.56 4.53 -11.89
CA ALA A 115 16.85 5.78 -12.26
C ALA A 115 15.33 5.65 -12.10
N GLN A 116 14.76 4.54 -12.56
CA GLN A 116 13.33 4.26 -12.44
C GLN A 116 12.88 4.12 -10.98
N LYS A 117 13.70 3.47 -10.15
CA LYS A 117 13.44 3.41 -8.70
C LYS A 117 13.46 4.80 -8.08
N GLN A 118 14.44 5.62 -8.42
CA GLN A 118 14.53 6.99 -7.93
C GLN A 118 13.32 7.84 -8.33
N ASP A 119 12.87 7.73 -9.59
CA ASP A 119 11.66 8.43 -10.07
C ASP A 119 10.41 8.00 -9.30
N LEU A 120 10.26 6.70 -9.02
CA LEU A 120 9.18 6.19 -8.21
C LEU A 120 9.23 6.73 -6.77
N LEU A 121 10.41 6.76 -6.15
CA LEU A 121 10.59 7.29 -4.80
C LEU A 121 10.29 8.80 -4.75
N ASN A 122 10.72 9.56 -5.76
CA ASN A 122 10.42 10.98 -5.86
C ASN A 122 8.90 11.23 -5.97
N PHE A 123 8.21 10.43 -6.80
CA PHE A 123 6.76 10.46 -6.90
C PHE A 123 6.10 10.16 -5.54
N LEU A 124 6.51 9.09 -4.86
CA LEU A 124 5.94 8.73 -3.54
C LEU A 124 6.15 9.82 -2.49
N ARG A 125 7.31 10.48 -2.50
CA ARG A 125 7.60 11.61 -1.61
C ARG A 125 6.83 12.88 -1.95
N SER A 126 6.28 12.98 -3.16
CA SER A 126 5.45 14.11 -3.57
C SER A 126 3.97 13.97 -3.17
N LEU A 127 3.58 12.80 -2.68
CA LEU A 127 2.26 12.54 -2.15
C LEU A 127 2.19 12.97 -0.69
#